data_aed965d3df35f3cedc5e3c937e9b408d
#
_entry.id   aed965d3df35f3cedc5e3c937e9b408d
#
_cell.length_a   1.000
_cell.length_b   1.000
_cell.length_c   1.000
_cell.angle_alpha   90.00
_cell.angle_beta   90.00
_cell.angle_gamma   90.00
#
_symmetry.space_group_name_H-M   'P 1'
#
loop_
_entity.id
_entity.type
_entity.pdbx_description
1 polymer ?
#
loop_
_entity_poly.entity_id
_entity_poly.type
_entity_poly.pdbx_seq_one_letter_code
_entity_poly.pdbx_strand_id
1 'polypeptide(L)'
;MASDQTSAIQTSSIQTHHLQTPPLQTPPLQTPWRIGVDVGGTFTDLVLVDVAGTTHVAKVPSVPADPSRGVMAAVERVAVDLGMPTVEVLAGCSLFVHGSTVATNTMLEGKGATVGLITTEGFRDVIEIRRGLRSDQWNHREPYAPVLVPRYLRLPMAGRIDADGSEHAPLDLDQLPAMLETFRTEGVEAIAVAFMNSYANGAHEHAVAEAIEATWDGEWISESAQVSPLMGEYERTSTAVVNATLMPGIVGYLHALQAELAERGLQRPLLMVQSNGGAASVEQLASRPVNLLLSGPAAAVGALSQYSQWVDQAGVDPGDEGNLISMEIGGTSCDVLLMAGGEVATRDDLDVAGYHVSTPAIDIHTIGAGGGTIAGVDDAGMLFVGPEGAGADPGPACYGRGGTLPTVTDAHLVLGRLRPGKSAGGTLDLDLDAATAAIQEHVALPLGMSVHDAAAGIIELTEQHLLSAVEHISIERGHSPRRFTLVAAGGAGPMHGAAVGAGLGCHQVYVPRDA
;
A
#
# COMPACT_ATOMS: atom_id res chain seq x y z
N MET A 1 1.44 -45.78 47.41
CA MET A 1 2.66 -44.95 47.60
C MET A 1 3.00 -44.39 46.22
N ALA A 2 2.53 -43.23 45.92
CA ALA A 2 2.87 -42.49 44.72
C ALA A 2 3.39 -41.14 45.21
N SER A 3 4.65 -40.84 44.91
CA SER A 3 5.36 -39.64 45.35
C SER A 3 5.09 -38.52 44.39
N ASP A 4 4.52 -37.45 44.90
CA ASP A 4 4.42 -36.13 44.34
C ASP A 4 5.81 -35.55 44.07
N GLN A 5 6.06 -35.12 42.84
CA GLN A 5 7.17 -34.23 42.50
C GLN A 5 6.59 -32.95 41.84
N THR A 6 6.29 -31.99 42.68
CA THR A 6 6.01 -30.61 42.28
C THR A 6 7.34 -29.92 41.98
N SER A 7 7.64 -29.67 40.71
CA SER A 7 8.78 -28.87 40.26
C SER A 7 8.49 -27.40 40.48
N ALA A 8 9.22 -26.77 41.39
CA ALA A 8 9.17 -25.33 41.63
C ALA A 8 9.92 -24.57 40.50
N ILE A 9 9.21 -23.75 39.79
CA ILE A 9 9.79 -22.79 38.85
C ILE A 9 10.44 -21.66 39.67
N GLN A 10 11.77 -21.57 39.62
CA GLN A 10 12.50 -20.45 40.18
C GLN A 10 12.29 -19.20 39.29
N THR A 11 11.54 -18.23 39.78
CA THR A 11 11.48 -16.88 39.23
C THR A 11 12.78 -16.15 39.57
N SER A 12 13.64 -15.97 38.57
CA SER A 12 14.79 -15.07 38.68
C SER A 12 14.30 -13.63 38.62
N SER A 13 14.54 -12.84 39.65
CA SER A 13 14.27 -11.42 39.71
C SER A 13 15.15 -10.67 38.72
N ILE A 14 14.52 -10.08 37.70
CA ILE A 14 15.18 -9.13 36.78
C ILE A 14 15.38 -7.82 37.54
N GLN A 15 16.63 -7.51 37.88
CA GLN A 15 17.00 -6.17 38.36
C GLN A 15 17.02 -5.20 37.20
N THR A 16 16.03 -4.30 37.13
CA THR A 16 16.03 -3.17 36.23
C THR A 16 17.01 -2.10 36.73
N HIS A 17 18.18 -2.04 36.13
CA HIS A 17 19.07 -0.88 36.27
C HIS A 17 18.53 0.26 35.41
N HIS A 18 17.97 1.30 36.02
CA HIS A 18 17.73 2.58 35.37
C HIS A 18 19.07 3.26 35.12
N LEU A 19 19.65 3.03 33.95
CA LEU A 19 20.72 3.87 33.42
C LEU A 19 20.07 5.20 32.98
N GLN A 20 20.30 6.25 33.73
CA GLN A 20 20.08 7.61 33.23
C GLN A 20 21.09 7.86 32.11
N THR A 21 20.68 7.64 30.87
CA THR A 21 21.43 8.05 29.70
C THR A 21 21.37 9.58 29.63
N PRO A 22 22.51 10.30 29.60
CA PRO A 22 22.50 11.72 29.30
C PRO A 22 21.85 11.96 27.93
N PRO A 23 21.22 13.14 27.71
CA PRO A 23 20.65 13.44 26.40
C PRO A 23 21.73 13.25 25.35
N LEU A 24 21.53 12.29 24.44
CA LEU A 24 22.40 12.06 23.29
C LEU A 24 22.41 13.36 22.48
N GLN A 25 23.53 14.09 22.52
CA GLN A 25 23.77 15.15 21.56
C GLN A 25 23.89 14.47 20.20
N THR A 26 22.87 14.64 19.37
CA THR A 26 22.89 14.14 17.99
C THR A 26 24.10 14.79 17.29
N PRO A 27 25.04 14.00 16.72
CA PRO A 27 26.15 14.58 16.00
C PRO A 27 25.64 15.44 14.83
N PRO A 28 26.37 16.49 14.41
CA PRO A 28 25.94 17.32 13.29
C PRO A 28 25.81 16.47 12.03
N LEU A 29 24.73 16.69 11.28
CA LEU A 29 24.44 16.01 10.02
C LEU A 29 25.62 16.13 9.05
N GLN A 30 25.99 15.00 8.45
CA GLN A 30 27.05 14.93 7.43
C GLN A 30 26.44 14.82 6.04
N THR A 31 26.77 15.78 5.18
CA THR A 31 26.36 15.75 3.76
C THR A 31 27.17 14.74 2.95
N PRO A 32 26.58 14.17 1.87
CA PRO A 32 25.19 14.27 1.48
C PRO A 32 24.28 13.34 2.29
N TRP A 33 23.02 13.68 2.40
CA TRP A 33 21.99 12.81 3.00
C TRP A 33 20.98 12.30 1.96
N ARG A 34 20.18 11.33 2.37
CA ARG A 34 19.10 10.73 1.58
C ARG A 34 17.77 10.97 2.31
N ILE A 35 16.75 11.27 1.55
CA ILE A 35 15.40 11.51 2.08
C ILE A 35 14.45 10.50 1.45
N GLY A 36 13.70 9.80 2.29
CA GLY A 36 12.55 8.98 1.92
C GLY A 36 11.28 9.60 2.49
N VAL A 37 10.22 9.70 1.68
CA VAL A 37 8.91 10.17 2.12
C VAL A 37 7.87 9.15 1.71
N ASP A 38 6.97 8.80 2.65
CA ASP A 38 5.78 8.00 2.35
C ASP A 38 4.53 8.79 2.69
N VAL A 39 3.64 8.93 1.69
CA VAL A 39 2.34 9.59 1.86
C VAL A 39 1.26 8.53 1.97
N GLY A 40 0.86 8.25 3.20
CA GLY A 40 -0.30 7.43 3.51
C GLY A 40 -1.60 8.23 3.58
N GLY A 41 -2.72 7.53 3.76
CA GLY A 41 -4.04 8.17 3.85
C GLY A 41 -4.23 9.06 5.08
N THR A 42 -3.49 8.81 6.18
CA THR A 42 -3.64 9.52 7.47
C THR A 42 -2.43 10.37 7.81
N PHE A 43 -1.24 9.84 7.62
CA PHE A 43 0.02 10.50 7.94
C PHE A 43 0.97 10.45 6.75
N THR A 44 1.81 11.48 6.68
CA THR A 44 2.99 11.54 5.82
C THR A 44 4.21 11.36 6.71
N ASP A 45 4.98 10.33 6.43
CA ASP A 45 6.19 9.95 7.14
C ASP A 45 7.42 10.34 6.32
N LEU A 46 8.42 10.94 6.95
CA LEU A 46 9.69 11.30 6.33
C LEU A 46 10.85 10.75 7.14
N VAL A 47 11.79 10.14 6.45
CA VAL A 47 13.06 9.70 7.02
C VAL A 47 14.21 10.37 6.26
N LEU A 48 15.10 11.03 7.00
CA LEU A 48 16.35 11.57 6.49
C LEU A 48 17.51 10.79 7.11
N VAL A 49 18.42 10.29 6.27
CA VAL A 49 19.60 9.52 6.71
C VAL A 49 20.86 10.14 6.12
N ASP A 50 21.83 10.47 6.98
CA ASP A 50 23.13 11.00 6.56
C ASP A 50 24.14 9.88 6.20
N VAL A 51 25.34 10.27 5.73
CA VAL A 51 26.39 9.30 5.36
C VAL A 51 26.97 8.54 6.55
N ALA A 52 26.78 9.03 7.79
CA ALA A 52 27.19 8.35 9.01
C ALA A 52 26.12 7.36 9.51
N GLY A 53 24.95 7.30 8.86
CA GLY A 53 23.81 6.51 9.27
C GLY A 53 22.95 7.16 10.37
N THR A 54 23.14 8.46 10.66
CA THR A 54 22.29 9.21 11.57
C THR A 54 20.92 9.40 10.92
N THR A 55 19.88 8.99 11.63
CA THR A 55 18.49 9.00 11.12
C THR A 55 17.68 10.08 11.84
N HIS A 56 16.94 10.88 11.08
CA HIS A 56 15.94 11.81 11.56
C HIS A 56 14.59 11.48 10.95
N VAL A 57 13.55 11.47 11.75
CA VAL A 57 12.19 11.07 11.35
C VAL A 57 11.23 12.21 11.62
N ALA A 58 10.34 12.48 10.68
CA ALA A 58 9.21 13.37 10.88
C ALA A 58 7.93 12.66 10.49
N LYS A 59 6.87 12.88 11.27
CA LYS A 59 5.52 12.40 11.00
C LYS A 59 4.55 13.56 11.09
N VAL A 60 3.81 13.81 10.00
CA VAL A 60 2.84 14.90 9.91
C VAL A 60 1.50 14.37 9.39
N PRO A 61 0.36 15.02 9.69
CA PRO A 61 -0.90 14.64 9.09
C PRO A 61 -0.87 14.80 7.56
N SER A 62 -1.37 13.82 6.83
CA SER A 62 -1.56 13.92 5.38
C SER A 62 -2.65 14.93 5.03
N VAL A 63 -2.55 15.52 3.84
CA VAL A 63 -3.56 16.40 3.26
C VAL A 63 -4.15 15.71 2.04
N PRO A 64 -5.25 14.93 2.16
CA PRO A 64 -5.78 14.12 1.07
C PRO A 64 -6.14 14.93 -0.20
N ALA A 65 -6.57 16.19 -0.02
CA ALA A 65 -6.90 17.09 -1.14
C ALA A 65 -5.66 17.62 -1.90
N ASP A 66 -4.49 17.59 -1.25
CA ASP A 66 -3.22 18.06 -1.82
C ASP A 66 -2.05 17.35 -1.10
N PRO A 67 -1.68 16.15 -1.57
CA PRO A 67 -0.63 15.37 -0.93
C PRO A 67 0.75 16.04 -0.91
N SER A 68 1.03 16.97 -1.85
CA SER A 68 2.29 17.71 -1.90
C SER A 68 2.52 18.55 -0.64
N ARG A 69 1.45 19.08 -0.06
CA ARG A 69 1.51 19.83 1.21
C ARG A 69 1.96 18.95 2.37
N GLY A 70 1.57 17.67 2.39
CA GLY A 70 2.04 16.71 3.38
C GLY A 70 3.55 16.49 3.27
N VAL A 71 4.04 16.28 2.05
CA VAL A 71 5.48 16.13 1.76
C VAL A 71 6.25 17.37 2.23
N MET A 72 5.79 18.56 1.83
CA MET A 72 6.47 19.81 2.22
C MET A 72 6.45 20.06 3.73
N ALA A 73 5.33 19.80 4.39
CA ALA A 73 5.23 19.91 5.85
C ALA A 73 6.19 18.95 6.57
N ALA A 74 6.39 17.74 6.05
CA ALA A 74 7.34 16.79 6.60
C ALA A 74 8.79 17.26 6.42
N VAL A 75 9.13 17.81 5.26
CA VAL A 75 10.45 18.41 5.00
C VAL A 75 10.71 19.63 5.90
N GLU A 76 9.72 20.51 6.04
CA GLU A 76 9.80 21.68 6.95
C GLU A 76 9.96 21.24 8.40
N ARG A 77 9.26 20.20 8.82
CA ARG A 77 9.37 19.65 10.18
C ARG A 77 10.78 19.15 10.46
N VAL A 78 11.36 18.35 9.58
CA VAL A 78 12.75 17.88 9.71
C VAL A 78 13.73 19.06 9.72
N ALA A 79 13.53 20.07 8.88
CA ALA A 79 14.35 21.27 8.85
C ALA A 79 14.34 22.01 10.21
N VAL A 80 13.16 22.14 10.82
CA VAL A 80 13.02 22.73 12.18
C VAL A 80 13.74 21.89 13.22
N ASP A 81 13.57 20.57 13.20
CA ASP A 81 14.19 19.66 14.18
C ASP A 81 15.73 19.66 14.06
N LEU A 82 16.26 19.90 12.85
CA LEU A 82 17.67 20.06 12.57
C LEU A 82 18.21 21.46 12.84
N GLY A 83 17.34 22.47 13.03
CA GLY A 83 17.73 23.87 13.13
C GLY A 83 18.32 24.43 11.83
N MET A 84 17.92 23.91 10.68
CA MET A 84 18.41 24.27 9.34
C MET A 84 17.29 24.87 8.48
N PRO A 85 17.61 25.80 7.55
CA PRO A 85 16.64 26.23 6.55
C PRO A 85 16.24 25.07 5.63
N THR A 86 14.97 25.02 5.22
CA THR A 86 14.45 24.00 4.30
C THR A 86 15.25 23.89 2.99
N VAL A 87 15.69 25.04 2.46
CA VAL A 87 16.51 25.10 1.24
C VAL A 87 17.85 24.36 1.41
N GLU A 88 18.47 24.43 2.57
CA GLU A 88 19.72 23.74 2.86
C GLU A 88 19.50 22.23 3.01
N VAL A 89 18.37 21.83 3.64
CA VAL A 89 17.99 20.42 3.75
C VAL A 89 17.80 19.82 2.37
N LEU A 90 17.09 20.49 1.46
CA LEU A 90 16.86 20.00 0.10
C LEU A 90 18.12 20.06 -0.77
N ALA A 91 18.93 21.10 -0.66
CA ALA A 91 20.19 21.23 -1.42
C ALA A 91 21.24 20.19 -1.02
N GLY A 92 21.28 19.76 0.24
CA GLY A 92 22.18 18.70 0.73
C GLY A 92 21.69 17.28 0.40
N CYS A 93 20.50 17.14 -0.16
CA CYS A 93 19.92 15.84 -0.51
C CYS A 93 20.56 15.26 -1.77
N SER A 94 21.12 14.05 -1.68
CA SER A 94 21.68 13.32 -2.81
C SER A 94 20.70 12.37 -3.48
N LEU A 95 19.66 11.97 -2.75
CA LEU A 95 18.62 11.05 -3.20
C LEU A 95 17.31 11.40 -2.49
N PHE A 96 16.28 11.73 -3.25
CA PHE A 96 14.92 11.93 -2.75
C PHE A 96 14.01 10.88 -3.35
N VAL A 97 13.44 10.02 -2.50
CA VAL A 97 12.54 8.92 -2.90
C VAL A 97 11.18 9.13 -2.25
N HIS A 98 10.13 8.97 -3.03
CA HIS A 98 8.77 9.16 -2.57
C HIS A 98 7.90 7.92 -2.83
N GLY A 99 7.33 7.35 -1.78
CA GLY A 99 6.23 6.38 -1.81
C GLY A 99 4.90 7.10 -1.67
N SER A 100 3.85 6.61 -2.33
CA SER A 100 2.55 7.26 -2.26
C SER A 100 1.40 6.28 -2.49
N THR A 101 0.36 6.38 -1.67
CA THR A 101 -0.89 5.64 -1.86
C THR A 101 -1.90 6.37 -2.77
N VAL A 102 -1.54 7.53 -3.34
CA VAL A 102 -2.46 8.38 -4.11
C VAL A 102 -3.07 7.62 -5.30
N ALA A 103 -2.25 6.90 -6.08
CA ALA A 103 -2.74 6.12 -7.22
C ALA A 103 -3.74 5.02 -6.79
N THR A 104 -3.41 4.29 -5.73
CA THR A 104 -4.27 3.24 -5.18
C THR A 104 -5.59 3.83 -4.65
N ASN A 105 -5.51 4.93 -3.90
CA ASN A 105 -6.69 5.59 -3.35
C ASN A 105 -7.58 6.17 -4.46
N THR A 106 -7.01 6.72 -5.53
CA THR A 106 -7.77 7.18 -6.70
C THR A 106 -8.64 6.07 -7.28
N MET A 107 -8.10 4.86 -7.39
CA MET A 107 -8.85 3.69 -7.88
C MET A 107 -9.91 3.23 -6.88
N LEU A 108 -9.58 3.13 -5.59
CA LEU A 108 -10.49 2.69 -4.54
C LEU A 108 -11.67 3.63 -4.33
N GLU A 109 -11.44 4.95 -4.45
CA GLU A 109 -12.45 5.98 -4.27
C GLU A 109 -13.25 6.29 -5.55
N GLY A 110 -12.85 5.72 -6.69
CA GLY A 110 -13.48 5.97 -7.98
C GLY A 110 -13.37 7.43 -8.46
N LYS A 111 -12.29 8.11 -8.08
CA LYS A 111 -12.03 9.54 -8.38
C LYS A 111 -11.09 9.76 -9.56
N GLY A 112 -10.88 8.77 -10.39
CA GLY A 112 -10.04 8.89 -11.58
C GLY A 112 -10.71 9.65 -12.72
N ALA A 113 -9.95 9.95 -13.77
CA ALA A 113 -10.41 10.66 -14.94
C ALA A 113 -11.51 9.91 -15.71
N THR A 114 -12.37 10.64 -16.40
CA THR A 114 -13.32 10.09 -17.37
C THR A 114 -12.56 9.62 -18.61
N VAL A 115 -12.61 8.32 -18.90
CA VAL A 115 -11.85 7.69 -19.99
C VAL A 115 -12.73 7.33 -21.16
N GLY A 116 -12.26 7.67 -22.38
CA GLY A 116 -12.73 7.11 -23.64
C GLY A 116 -11.86 5.93 -24.07
N LEU A 117 -12.45 4.86 -24.62
CA LEU A 117 -11.72 3.71 -25.15
C LEU A 117 -11.92 3.56 -26.64
N ILE A 118 -10.82 3.57 -27.40
CA ILE A 118 -10.81 3.19 -28.83
C ILE A 118 -10.28 1.76 -28.91
N THR A 119 -11.03 0.88 -29.55
CA THR A 119 -10.70 -0.55 -29.62
C THR A 119 -11.06 -1.16 -30.98
N THR A 120 -10.55 -2.36 -31.26
CA THR A 120 -10.86 -3.07 -32.50
C THR A 120 -12.37 -3.34 -32.65
N GLU A 121 -12.90 -3.16 -33.85
CA GLU A 121 -14.28 -3.51 -34.19
C GLU A 121 -14.59 -4.96 -33.81
N GLY A 122 -15.75 -5.19 -33.14
CA GLY A 122 -16.15 -6.48 -32.60
C GLY A 122 -15.63 -6.78 -31.19
N PHE A 123 -14.70 -6.00 -30.62
CA PHE A 123 -14.06 -6.26 -29.32
C PHE A 123 -14.34 -5.25 -28.21
N ARG A 124 -15.26 -4.28 -28.42
CA ARG A 124 -15.52 -3.20 -27.45
C ARG A 124 -16.02 -3.68 -26.09
N ASP A 125 -16.61 -4.86 -26.01
CA ASP A 125 -17.21 -5.38 -24.76
C ASP A 125 -16.24 -6.29 -23.96
N VAL A 126 -14.99 -6.47 -24.42
CA VAL A 126 -13.95 -7.28 -23.75
C VAL A 126 -13.74 -6.85 -22.30
N ILE A 127 -13.68 -5.52 -22.03
CA ILE A 127 -13.47 -4.99 -20.69
C ILE A 127 -14.65 -5.28 -19.73
N GLU A 128 -15.84 -5.51 -20.24
CA GLU A 128 -17.04 -5.85 -19.47
C GLU A 128 -17.21 -7.36 -19.31
N ILE A 129 -16.97 -8.13 -20.38
CA ILE A 129 -17.03 -9.59 -20.38
C ILE A 129 -15.93 -10.17 -19.49
N ARG A 130 -14.75 -9.53 -19.46
CA ARG A 130 -13.58 -9.97 -18.67
C ARG A 130 -13.19 -11.41 -19.03
N ARG A 131 -12.90 -12.25 -18.02
CA ARG A 131 -12.70 -13.71 -18.15
C ARG A 131 -13.95 -14.52 -17.80
N GLY A 132 -15.06 -13.85 -17.51
CA GLY A 132 -16.30 -14.52 -17.06
C GLY A 132 -16.20 -15.13 -15.67
N LEU A 133 -15.08 -14.94 -14.96
CA LEU A 133 -14.85 -15.43 -13.61
C LEU A 133 -15.20 -14.33 -12.60
N ARG A 134 -15.79 -14.72 -11.48
CA ARG A 134 -16.03 -13.88 -10.31
C ARG A 134 -15.00 -14.19 -9.24
N SER A 135 -14.77 -13.27 -8.31
CA SER A 135 -13.91 -13.48 -7.15
C SER A 135 -14.40 -14.66 -6.30
N ASP A 136 -15.70 -14.71 -6.02
CA ASP A 136 -16.37 -15.90 -5.49
C ASP A 136 -17.22 -16.56 -6.60
N GLN A 137 -16.73 -17.67 -7.15
CA GLN A 137 -17.43 -18.42 -8.22
C GLN A 137 -18.77 -19.01 -7.78
N TRP A 138 -18.97 -19.20 -6.49
CA TRP A 138 -20.18 -19.77 -5.91
C TRP A 138 -21.22 -18.71 -5.56
N ASN A 139 -20.83 -17.45 -5.42
CA ASN A 139 -21.71 -16.34 -5.13
C ASN A 139 -22.26 -15.69 -6.41
N HIS A 140 -23.33 -16.23 -6.95
CA HIS A 140 -23.97 -15.69 -8.16
C HIS A 140 -24.54 -14.28 -8.01
N ARG A 141 -24.62 -13.73 -6.79
CA ARG A 141 -25.12 -12.40 -6.50
C ARG A 141 -24.02 -11.35 -6.34
N GLU A 142 -22.76 -11.78 -6.25
CA GLU A 142 -21.64 -10.85 -6.17
C GLU A 142 -21.53 -10.07 -7.48
N PRO A 143 -21.64 -8.73 -7.46
CA PRO A 143 -21.48 -7.92 -8.65
C PRO A 143 -20.00 -7.85 -9.03
N TYR A 144 -19.72 -7.73 -10.32
CA TYR A 144 -18.40 -7.29 -10.76
C TYR A 144 -18.16 -5.83 -10.34
N ALA A 145 -16.89 -5.44 -10.18
CA ALA A 145 -16.54 -4.03 -10.07
C ALA A 145 -17.14 -3.23 -11.24
N PRO A 146 -17.66 -2.02 -11.02
CA PRO A 146 -18.20 -1.17 -12.08
C PRO A 146 -17.20 -1.00 -13.21
N VAL A 147 -17.66 -0.95 -14.47
CA VAL A 147 -16.75 -0.73 -15.60
C VAL A 147 -16.30 0.73 -15.61
N LEU A 148 -14.97 0.95 -15.69
CA LEU A 148 -14.39 2.31 -15.71
C LEU A 148 -14.82 3.10 -16.95
N VAL A 149 -15.01 2.43 -18.09
CA VAL A 149 -15.46 3.07 -19.31
C VAL A 149 -16.88 2.60 -19.64
N PRO A 150 -17.92 3.45 -19.58
CA PRO A 150 -19.26 3.07 -19.96
C PRO A 150 -19.34 2.73 -21.45
N ARG A 151 -20.29 1.87 -21.84
CA ARG A 151 -20.34 1.27 -23.17
C ARG A 151 -20.42 2.28 -24.31
N TYR A 152 -21.04 3.45 -24.10
CA TYR A 152 -21.15 4.51 -25.10
C TYR A 152 -19.84 5.29 -25.34
N LEU A 153 -18.86 5.15 -24.43
CA LEU A 153 -17.49 5.69 -24.59
C LEU A 153 -16.47 4.63 -25.04
N ARG A 154 -16.92 3.42 -25.40
CA ARG A 154 -16.08 2.38 -26.01
C ARG A 154 -16.34 2.37 -27.51
N LEU A 155 -15.50 3.05 -28.26
CA LEU A 155 -15.72 3.27 -29.69
C LEU A 155 -14.88 2.29 -30.51
N PRO A 156 -15.54 1.40 -31.31
CA PRO A 156 -14.83 0.45 -32.16
C PRO A 156 -14.31 1.14 -33.41
N MET A 157 -13.07 0.82 -33.81
CA MET A 157 -12.43 1.28 -35.03
C MET A 157 -12.10 0.08 -35.93
N ALA A 158 -12.31 0.21 -37.23
CA ALA A 158 -11.95 -0.80 -38.20
C ALA A 158 -10.42 -0.88 -38.36
N GLY A 159 -9.92 -2.09 -38.49
CA GLY A 159 -8.50 -2.42 -38.58
C GLY A 159 -8.20 -3.71 -37.78
N ARG A 160 -7.25 -4.51 -38.22
CA ARG A 160 -6.96 -5.79 -37.57
C ARG A 160 -5.50 -6.19 -37.74
N ILE A 161 -4.88 -6.56 -36.62
CA ILE A 161 -3.60 -7.27 -36.57
C ILE A 161 -3.88 -8.76 -36.23
N ASP A 162 -3.22 -9.67 -36.91
CA ASP A 162 -3.26 -11.10 -36.61
C ASP A 162 -2.27 -11.49 -35.51
N ALA A 163 -2.40 -12.69 -34.96
CA ALA A 163 -1.59 -13.14 -33.83
C ALA A 163 -0.08 -13.26 -34.13
N ASP A 164 0.29 -13.34 -35.41
CA ASP A 164 1.68 -13.34 -35.86
C ASP A 164 2.25 -11.94 -36.11
N GLY A 165 1.44 -10.88 -35.84
CA GLY A 165 1.81 -9.49 -36.02
C GLY A 165 1.60 -8.96 -37.44
N SER A 166 1.10 -9.77 -38.38
CA SER A 166 0.76 -9.30 -39.72
C SER A 166 -0.53 -8.49 -39.72
N GLU A 167 -0.62 -7.52 -40.64
CA GLU A 167 -1.84 -6.73 -40.81
C GLU A 167 -2.86 -7.53 -41.62
N HIS A 168 -3.98 -7.89 -41.01
CA HIS A 168 -5.10 -8.57 -41.63
C HIS A 168 -6.02 -7.58 -42.38
N ALA A 169 -6.31 -6.46 -41.77
CA ALA A 169 -7.11 -5.38 -42.34
C ALA A 169 -6.48 -4.03 -41.98
N PRO A 170 -6.42 -3.08 -42.93
CA PRO A 170 -5.83 -1.78 -42.70
C PRO A 170 -6.66 -0.98 -41.69
N LEU A 171 -5.96 -0.11 -40.94
CA LEU A 171 -6.57 0.80 -39.99
C LEU A 171 -7.37 1.90 -40.74
N ASP A 172 -8.59 2.16 -40.29
CA ASP A 172 -9.45 3.23 -40.83
C ASP A 172 -9.47 4.44 -39.90
N LEU A 173 -8.56 5.38 -40.14
CA LEU A 173 -8.47 6.63 -39.39
C LEU A 173 -9.57 7.66 -39.73
N ASP A 174 -10.32 7.47 -40.80
CA ASP A 174 -11.41 8.39 -41.21
C ASP A 174 -12.54 8.43 -40.16
N GLN A 175 -12.63 7.41 -39.31
CA GLN A 175 -13.58 7.31 -38.19
C GLN A 175 -13.18 8.17 -36.98
N LEU A 176 -11.89 8.49 -36.81
CA LEU A 176 -11.34 9.12 -35.62
C LEU A 176 -11.95 10.50 -35.28
N PRO A 177 -12.15 11.43 -36.25
CA PRO A 177 -12.73 12.74 -35.93
C PRO A 177 -14.11 12.66 -35.26
N ALA A 178 -14.97 11.75 -35.69
CA ALA A 178 -16.29 11.55 -35.10
C ALA A 178 -16.22 10.96 -33.70
N MET A 179 -15.24 10.08 -33.44
CA MET A 179 -14.99 9.51 -32.12
C MET A 179 -14.51 10.59 -31.15
N LEU A 180 -13.56 11.42 -31.55
CA LEU A 180 -13.04 12.52 -30.73
C LEU A 180 -14.12 13.57 -30.42
N GLU A 181 -15.04 13.86 -31.37
CA GLU A 181 -16.17 14.74 -31.12
C GLU A 181 -17.12 14.16 -30.06
N THR A 182 -17.36 12.83 -30.09
CA THR A 182 -18.12 12.15 -29.06
C THR A 182 -17.44 12.29 -27.70
N PHE A 183 -16.13 12.08 -27.63
CA PHE A 183 -15.35 12.20 -26.39
C PHE A 183 -15.36 13.64 -25.83
N ARG A 184 -15.24 14.66 -26.69
CA ARG A 184 -15.35 16.07 -26.26
C ARG A 184 -16.73 16.37 -25.68
N THR A 185 -17.79 15.91 -26.34
CA THR A 185 -19.17 16.14 -25.89
C THR A 185 -19.45 15.50 -24.53
N GLU A 186 -18.88 14.35 -24.28
CA GLU A 186 -19.07 13.57 -23.05
C GLU A 186 -18.05 13.92 -21.94
N GLY A 187 -17.16 14.90 -22.18
CA GLY A 187 -16.19 15.36 -21.17
C GLY A 187 -15.11 14.34 -20.85
N VAL A 188 -14.68 13.56 -21.84
CA VAL A 188 -13.55 12.63 -21.68
C VAL A 188 -12.26 13.41 -21.44
N GLU A 189 -11.52 13.02 -20.42
CA GLU A 189 -10.27 13.66 -19.99
C GLU A 189 -9.02 12.90 -20.48
N ALA A 190 -9.14 11.55 -20.65
CA ALA A 190 -8.06 10.72 -21.12
C ALA A 190 -8.57 9.65 -22.10
N ILE A 191 -7.73 9.23 -23.05
CA ILE A 191 -8.09 8.24 -24.05
C ILE A 191 -7.20 7.01 -23.91
N ALA A 192 -7.82 5.83 -23.77
CA ALA A 192 -7.16 4.54 -23.89
C ALA A 192 -7.32 4.00 -25.31
N VAL A 193 -6.23 3.50 -25.90
CA VAL A 193 -6.23 2.81 -27.20
C VAL A 193 -5.79 1.36 -26.97
N ALA A 194 -6.67 0.41 -27.32
CA ALA A 194 -6.40 -1.00 -27.08
C ALA A 194 -6.94 -1.87 -28.23
N PHE A 195 -6.05 -2.30 -29.12
CA PHE A 195 -6.41 -3.11 -30.27
C PHE A 195 -6.03 -4.58 -30.09
N MET A 196 -6.71 -5.42 -30.82
CA MET A 196 -6.45 -6.85 -30.86
C MET A 196 -5.04 -7.13 -31.37
N ASN A 197 -4.34 -8.02 -30.66
CA ASN A 197 -2.97 -8.45 -30.95
C ASN A 197 -1.91 -7.34 -30.99
N SER A 198 -2.17 -6.18 -30.38
CA SER A 198 -1.19 -5.07 -30.35
C SER A 198 0.10 -5.43 -29.59
N TYR A 199 0.09 -6.45 -28.74
CA TYR A 199 1.30 -6.99 -28.12
C TYR A 199 2.29 -7.57 -29.15
N ALA A 200 1.79 -8.10 -30.28
CA ALA A 200 2.61 -8.62 -31.38
C ALA A 200 3.01 -7.51 -32.38
N ASN A 201 2.10 -6.53 -32.61
CA ASN A 201 2.37 -5.37 -33.45
C ASN A 201 1.50 -4.18 -33.03
N GLY A 202 2.10 -3.20 -32.38
CA GLY A 202 1.45 -1.99 -31.86
C GLY A 202 1.23 -0.87 -32.90
N ALA A 203 1.54 -1.11 -34.19
CA ALA A 203 1.54 -0.04 -35.20
C ALA A 203 0.19 0.67 -35.34
N HIS A 204 -0.93 -0.05 -35.23
CA HIS A 204 -2.27 0.54 -35.29
C HIS A 204 -2.55 1.46 -34.08
N GLU A 205 -2.17 1.03 -32.85
CA GLU A 205 -2.32 1.86 -31.66
C GLU A 205 -1.50 3.15 -31.76
N HIS A 206 -0.26 3.00 -32.19
CA HIS A 206 0.64 4.15 -32.38
C HIS A 206 0.12 5.14 -33.41
N ALA A 207 -0.38 4.66 -34.57
CA ALA A 207 -0.95 5.54 -35.59
C ALA A 207 -2.20 6.28 -35.10
N VAL A 208 -3.04 5.63 -34.27
CA VAL A 208 -4.19 6.30 -33.64
C VAL A 208 -3.72 7.32 -32.61
N ALA A 209 -2.74 6.99 -31.77
CA ALA A 209 -2.19 7.90 -30.77
C ALA A 209 -1.61 9.16 -31.41
N GLU A 210 -0.77 9.04 -32.45
CA GLU A 210 -0.23 10.17 -33.20
C GLU A 210 -1.35 11.03 -33.84
N ALA A 211 -2.40 10.41 -34.38
CA ALA A 211 -3.52 11.14 -34.95
C ALA A 211 -4.36 11.86 -33.87
N ILE A 212 -4.48 11.29 -32.67
CA ILE A 212 -5.12 11.94 -31.52
C ILE A 212 -4.26 13.14 -31.07
N GLU A 213 -2.95 12.97 -30.86
CA GLU A 213 -2.04 14.05 -30.45
C GLU A 213 -2.10 15.27 -31.39
N ALA A 214 -2.30 15.03 -32.69
CA ALA A 214 -2.41 16.10 -33.69
C ALA A 214 -3.72 16.88 -33.61
N THR A 215 -4.78 16.36 -32.97
CA THR A 215 -6.16 16.92 -33.10
C THR A 215 -6.92 17.02 -31.77
N TRP A 216 -6.43 16.39 -30.73
CA TRP A 216 -7.03 16.39 -29.40
C TRP A 216 -6.38 17.45 -28.51
N ASP A 217 -7.20 18.23 -27.81
CA ASP A 217 -6.71 19.28 -26.92
C ASP A 217 -6.22 18.74 -25.56
N GLY A 218 -6.39 17.42 -25.30
CA GLY A 218 -5.96 16.74 -24.08
C GLY A 218 -4.61 16.04 -24.26
N GLU A 219 -3.84 15.94 -23.17
CA GLU A 219 -2.46 15.41 -23.17
C GLU A 219 -2.39 13.91 -22.85
N TRP A 220 -3.53 13.27 -22.49
CA TRP A 220 -3.50 11.97 -21.83
C TRP A 220 -3.96 10.84 -22.75
N ILE A 221 -3.00 10.12 -23.30
CA ILE A 221 -3.24 8.97 -24.19
C ILE A 221 -2.50 7.76 -23.62
N SER A 222 -3.18 6.62 -23.51
CA SER A 222 -2.65 5.36 -23.01
C SER A 222 -2.77 4.28 -24.07
N GLU A 223 -1.65 3.92 -24.71
CA GLU A 223 -1.56 2.82 -25.68
C GLU A 223 -1.34 1.50 -24.94
N SER A 224 -2.20 0.51 -25.19
CA SER A 224 -2.12 -0.77 -24.48
C SER A 224 -0.82 -1.53 -24.75
N ALA A 225 -0.30 -1.46 -25.97
CA ALA A 225 0.97 -2.08 -26.36
C ALA A 225 2.19 -1.47 -25.66
N GLN A 226 2.13 -0.19 -25.28
CA GLN A 226 3.19 0.46 -24.54
C GLN A 226 3.10 0.19 -23.03
N VAL A 227 1.88 0.24 -22.47
CA VAL A 227 1.68 0.08 -21.03
C VAL A 227 1.86 -1.37 -20.59
N SER A 228 1.31 -2.31 -21.34
CA SER A 228 1.34 -3.75 -21.03
C SER A 228 1.50 -4.59 -22.31
N PRO A 229 2.72 -4.79 -22.83
CA PRO A 229 2.97 -5.55 -24.08
C PRO A 229 2.82 -7.05 -23.87
N LEU A 230 1.73 -7.49 -23.23
CA LEU A 230 1.48 -8.89 -22.90
C LEU A 230 0.28 -9.44 -23.68
N MET A 231 0.31 -10.76 -23.94
CA MET A 231 -0.84 -11.46 -24.50
C MET A 231 -2.01 -11.44 -23.50
N GLY A 232 -3.22 -11.20 -23.99
CA GLY A 232 -4.43 -11.14 -23.17
C GLY A 232 -5.19 -9.84 -23.40
N GLU A 233 -6.23 -9.89 -24.21
CA GLU A 233 -6.97 -8.70 -24.65
C GLU A 233 -7.68 -7.99 -23.50
N TYR A 234 -8.24 -8.77 -22.55
CA TYR A 234 -8.88 -8.19 -21.38
C TYR A 234 -7.86 -7.52 -20.44
N GLU A 235 -6.81 -8.24 -20.09
CA GLU A 235 -5.78 -7.79 -19.17
C GLU A 235 -5.09 -6.54 -19.70
N ARG A 236 -4.72 -6.55 -20.98
CA ARG A 236 -4.06 -5.40 -21.63
C ARG A 236 -5.00 -4.19 -21.72
N THR A 237 -6.27 -4.40 -22.14
CA THR A 237 -7.25 -3.31 -22.22
C THR A 237 -7.57 -2.75 -20.83
N SER A 238 -7.75 -3.60 -19.82
CA SER A 238 -7.98 -3.16 -18.44
C SER A 238 -6.82 -2.33 -17.92
N THR A 239 -5.58 -2.77 -18.14
CA THR A 239 -4.38 -2.04 -17.73
C THR A 239 -4.27 -0.68 -18.41
N ALA A 240 -4.52 -0.60 -19.72
CA ALA A 240 -4.49 0.66 -20.46
C ALA A 240 -5.57 1.64 -19.98
N VAL A 241 -6.76 1.15 -19.68
CA VAL A 241 -7.86 1.97 -19.15
C VAL A 241 -7.54 2.45 -17.72
N VAL A 242 -7.05 1.58 -16.84
CA VAL A 242 -6.61 1.99 -15.48
C VAL A 242 -5.49 3.03 -15.58
N ASN A 243 -4.52 2.83 -16.48
CA ASN A 243 -3.44 3.78 -16.71
C ASN A 243 -4.00 5.15 -17.14
N ALA A 244 -4.88 5.20 -18.14
CA ALA A 244 -5.53 6.42 -18.59
C ALA A 244 -6.33 7.10 -17.47
N THR A 245 -7.04 6.32 -16.65
CA THR A 245 -7.80 6.82 -15.49
C THR A 245 -6.90 7.55 -14.47
N LEU A 246 -5.66 7.10 -14.32
CA LEU A 246 -4.70 7.69 -13.38
C LEU A 246 -3.93 8.88 -13.94
N MET A 247 -3.71 8.95 -15.27
CA MET A 247 -2.78 9.91 -15.88
C MET A 247 -3.02 11.37 -15.47
N PRO A 248 -4.22 11.97 -15.63
CA PRO A 248 -4.40 13.40 -15.36
C PRO A 248 -4.08 13.77 -13.91
N GLY A 249 -4.63 13.02 -12.95
CA GLY A 249 -4.47 13.31 -11.53
C GLY A 249 -3.06 13.03 -11.02
N ILE A 250 -2.53 11.86 -11.34
CA ILE A 250 -1.23 11.41 -10.81
C ILE A 250 -0.07 12.16 -11.44
N VAL A 251 -0.04 12.27 -12.77
CA VAL A 251 1.07 12.94 -13.46
C VAL A 251 1.09 14.43 -13.14
N GLY A 252 -0.08 15.06 -13.09
CA GLY A 252 -0.21 16.45 -12.65
C GLY A 252 0.32 16.68 -11.24
N TYR A 253 -0.03 15.80 -10.30
CA TYR A 253 0.51 15.81 -8.93
C TYR A 253 2.03 15.67 -8.90
N LEU A 254 2.59 14.70 -9.63
CA LEU A 254 4.04 14.44 -9.64
C LEU A 254 4.82 15.62 -10.20
N HIS A 255 4.37 16.21 -11.30
CA HIS A 255 4.99 17.40 -11.89
C HIS A 255 4.94 18.60 -10.94
N ALA A 256 3.79 18.84 -10.29
CA ALA A 256 3.66 19.93 -9.32
C ALA A 256 4.59 19.75 -8.12
N LEU A 257 4.66 18.53 -7.54
CA LEU A 257 5.56 18.23 -6.44
C LEU A 257 7.04 18.38 -6.84
N GLN A 258 7.43 17.86 -8.01
CA GLN A 258 8.81 17.98 -8.52
C GLN A 258 9.20 19.46 -8.70
N ALA A 259 8.32 20.27 -9.27
CA ALA A 259 8.56 21.70 -9.46
C ALA A 259 8.70 22.42 -8.09
N GLU A 260 7.81 22.16 -7.14
CA GLU A 260 7.87 22.79 -5.81
C GLU A 260 9.15 22.40 -5.06
N LEU A 261 9.55 21.14 -5.08
CA LEU A 261 10.79 20.69 -4.45
C LEU A 261 12.01 21.34 -5.10
N ALA A 262 12.03 21.49 -6.43
CA ALA A 262 13.12 22.15 -7.17
C ALA A 262 13.20 23.66 -6.83
N GLU A 263 12.06 24.37 -6.78
CA GLU A 263 12.01 25.78 -6.37
C GLU A 263 12.53 25.99 -4.95
N ARG A 264 12.29 25.02 -4.06
CA ARG A 264 12.75 25.06 -2.68
C ARG A 264 14.16 24.53 -2.45
N GLY A 265 14.88 24.12 -3.52
CA GLY A 265 16.32 23.85 -3.48
C GLY A 265 16.75 22.42 -3.76
N LEU A 266 15.82 21.48 -4.05
CA LEU A 266 16.18 20.12 -4.47
C LEU A 266 16.88 20.15 -5.84
N GLN A 267 18.14 19.67 -5.90
CA GLN A 267 18.95 19.67 -7.12
C GLN A 267 18.98 18.29 -7.81
N ARG A 268 18.28 17.32 -7.27
CA ARG A 268 18.22 15.95 -7.78
C ARG A 268 16.81 15.65 -8.28
N PRO A 269 16.65 14.72 -9.24
CA PRO A 269 15.31 14.30 -9.65
C PRO A 269 14.55 13.67 -8.48
N LEU A 270 13.25 13.90 -8.44
CA LEU A 270 12.33 13.18 -7.59
C LEU A 270 12.18 11.76 -8.12
N LEU A 271 12.45 10.76 -7.28
CA LEU A 271 12.22 9.36 -7.60
C LEU A 271 10.98 8.85 -6.88
N MET A 272 10.16 8.12 -7.61
CA MET A 272 8.95 7.48 -7.08
C MET A 272 9.16 5.98 -6.92
N VAL A 273 8.72 5.42 -5.80
CA VAL A 273 8.68 3.96 -5.62
C VAL A 273 7.60 3.38 -6.52
N GLN A 274 7.93 2.29 -7.20
CA GLN A 274 7.01 1.56 -8.08
C GLN A 274 6.45 0.31 -7.39
N SER A 275 5.39 -0.24 -7.97
CA SER A 275 4.74 -1.51 -7.54
C SER A 275 5.72 -2.69 -7.40
N ASN A 276 6.78 -2.71 -8.22
CA ASN A 276 7.82 -3.76 -8.21
C ASN A 276 8.93 -3.52 -7.19
N GLY A 277 8.81 -2.52 -6.31
CA GLY A 277 9.83 -2.16 -5.31
C GLY A 277 11.01 -1.36 -5.86
N GLY A 278 11.10 -1.14 -7.18
CA GLY A 278 12.07 -0.26 -7.81
C GLY A 278 11.71 1.21 -7.66
N ALA A 279 12.58 2.09 -8.15
CA ALA A 279 12.31 3.53 -8.21
C ALA A 279 12.54 4.06 -9.62
N ALA A 280 11.69 5.02 -10.05
CA ALA A 280 11.78 5.66 -11.35
C ALA A 280 11.56 7.17 -11.23
N SER A 281 12.06 7.95 -12.19
CA SER A 281 11.82 9.39 -12.25
C SER A 281 10.38 9.70 -12.67
N VAL A 282 9.94 10.93 -12.39
CA VAL A 282 8.61 11.41 -12.77
C VAL A 282 8.41 11.30 -14.28
N GLU A 283 9.44 11.61 -15.08
CA GLU A 283 9.38 11.55 -16.54
C GLU A 283 9.14 10.12 -17.05
N GLN A 284 9.78 9.12 -16.40
CA GLN A 284 9.59 7.71 -16.75
C GLN A 284 8.19 7.21 -16.40
N LEU A 285 7.58 7.76 -15.35
CA LEU A 285 6.26 7.37 -14.87
C LEU A 285 5.12 8.13 -15.53
N ALA A 286 5.39 9.25 -16.20
CA ALA A 286 4.36 10.06 -16.85
C ALA A 286 3.52 9.27 -17.86
N SER A 287 4.13 8.31 -18.58
CA SER A 287 3.40 7.43 -19.51
C SER A 287 2.78 6.20 -18.83
N ARG A 288 3.25 5.82 -17.63
CA ARG A 288 2.86 4.59 -16.92
C ARG A 288 2.59 4.80 -15.42
N PRO A 289 1.69 5.73 -15.04
CA PRO A 289 1.36 5.91 -13.62
C PRO A 289 0.74 4.68 -12.95
N VAL A 290 0.26 3.73 -13.73
CA VAL A 290 -0.21 2.42 -13.25
C VAL A 290 0.87 1.67 -12.44
N ASN A 291 2.15 1.91 -12.70
CA ASN A 291 3.27 1.32 -11.96
C ASN A 291 3.41 1.88 -10.53
N LEU A 292 2.61 2.85 -10.13
CA LEU A 292 2.57 3.41 -8.77
C LEU A 292 1.51 2.75 -7.87
N LEU A 293 0.70 1.87 -8.42
CA LEU A 293 -0.29 1.14 -7.63
C LEU A 293 0.40 0.26 -6.58
N LEU A 294 -0.09 0.31 -5.33
CA LEU A 294 0.49 -0.41 -4.18
C LEU A 294 1.98 -0.11 -3.92
N SER A 295 2.46 1.07 -4.32
CA SER A 295 3.88 1.45 -4.15
C SER A 295 4.29 1.70 -2.70
N GLY A 296 3.35 2.10 -1.82
CA GLY A 296 3.63 2.28 -0.38
C GLY A 296 4.16 0.99 0.24
N PRO A 297 3.37 -0.12 0.26
CA PRO A 297 3.85 -1.40 0.76
C PRO A 297 5.08 -1.95 0.02
N ALA A 298 5.22 -1.68 -1.29
CA ALA A 298 6.40 -2.09 -2.07
C ALA A 298 7.70 -1.42 -1.58
N ALA A 299 7.63 -0.24 -0.96
CA ALA A 299 8.79 0.43 -0.37
C ALA A 299 9.44 -0.37 0.77
N ALA A 300 8.69 -1.26 1.44
CA ALA A 300 9.20 -2.13 2.50
C ALA A 300 10.32 -3.08 2.03
N VAL A 301 10.42 -3.37 0.73
CA VAL A 301 11.48 -4.22 0.17
C VAL A 301 12.88 -3.69 0.50
N GLY A 302 13.06 -2.36 0.43
CA GLY A 302 14.34 -1.74 0.80
C GLY A 302 14.71 -1.97 2.27
N ALA A 303 13.72 -1.90 3.16
CA ALA A 303 13.89 -2.18 4.58
C ALA A 303 14.17 -3.67 4.84
N LEU A 304 13.44 -4.56 4.18
CA LEU A 304 13.64 -6.01 4.32
C LEU A 304 15.05 -6.44 3.91
N SER A 305 15.58 -5.89 2.82
CA SER A 305 16.97 -6.16 2.40
C SER A 305 18.00 -5.74 3.45
N GLN A 306 17.72 -4.66 4.20
CA GLN A 306 18.58 -4.24 5.31
C GLN A 306 18.37 -5.10 6.56
N TYR A 307 17.12 -5.44 6.88
CA TYR A 307 16.80 -6.29 8.05
C TYR A 307 17.37 -7.70 7.89
N SER A 308 17.34 -8.25 6.67
CA SER A 308 17.96 -9.54 6.35
C SER A 308 19.42 -9.58 6.81
N GLN A 309 20.22 -8.57 6.47
CA GLN A 309 21.63 -8.51 6.89
C GLN A 309 21.81 -8.49 8.41
N TRP A 310 20.94 -7.79 9.15
CA TRP A 310 21.03 -7.73 10.62
C TRP A 310 20.54 -9.01 11.27
N VAL A 311 19.49 -9.62 10.74
CA VAL A 311 18.95 -10.90 11.21
C VAL A 311 19.97 -12.01 10.99
N ASP A 312 20.60 -12.08 9.81
CA ASP A 312 21.61 -13.08 9.49
C ASP A 312 22.85 -12.94 10.39
N GLN A 313 23.27 -11.70 10.70
CA GLN A 313 24.34 -11.43 11.66
C GLN A 313 24.01 -11.80 13.09
N ALA A 314 22.73 -11.76 13.49
CA ALA A 314 22.26 -12.20 14.80
C ALA A 314 22.27 -13.72 14.95
N GLY A 315 22.36 -14.45 13.84
CA GLY A 315 22.45 -15.90 13.74
C GLY A 315 21.12 -16.55 13.35
N VAL A 316 21.13 -17.16 12.18
CA VAL A 316 20.06 -18.02 11.65
C VAL A 316 20.64 -19.40 11.37
N ASP A 317 19.77 -20.38 11.20
CA ASP A 317 20.22 -21.73 10.83
C ASP A 317 20.85 -21.72 9.42
N PRO A 318 21.90 -22.52 9.17
CA PRO A 318 22.50 -22.60 7.85
C PRO A 318 21.48 -22.98 6.75
N GLY A 319 21.40 -22.16 5.71
CA GLY A 319 20.45 -22.31 4.62
C GLY A 319 19.10 -21.61 4.82
N ASP A 320 18.96 -20.83 5.90
CA ASP A 320 17.80 -19.99 6.16
C ASP A 320 18.16 -18.47 6.07
N GLU A 321 19.38 -18.18 5.63
CA GLU A 321 19.82 -16.80 5.41
C GLU A 321 18.92 -16.09 4.38
N GLY A 322 18.57 -14.85 4.67
CA GLY A 322 17.70 -14.05 3.80
C GLY A 322 16.24 -14.50 3.78
N ASN A 323 15.80 -15.37 4.71
CA ASN A 323 14.41 -15.80 4.81
C ASN A 323 13.65 -14.92 5.82
N LEU A 324 12.84 -13.98 5.32
CA LEU A 324 12.03 -13.07 6.13
C LEU A 324 10.56 -13.12 5.71
N ILE A 325 9.67 -13.02 6.69
CA ILE A 325 8.27 -12.67 6.48
C ILE A 325 8.04 -11.32 7.14
N SER A 326 7.69 -10.30 6.38
CA SER A 326 7.30 -9.00 6.92
C SER A 326 5.81 -8.99 7.19
N MET A 327 5.44 -8.52 8.36
CA MET A 327 4.08 -8.25 8.78
C MET A 327 4.05 -6.80 9.25
N GLU A 328 3.56 -5.90 8.40
CA GLU A 328 3.45 -4.48 8.68
C GLU A 328 2.01 -4.13 9.01
N ILE A 329 1.75 -3.78 10.28
CA ILE A 329 0.40 -3.47 10.76
C ILE A 329 0.29 -1.98 11.01
N GLY A 330 -0.50 -1.33 10.16
CA GLY A 330 -0.87 0.09 10.30
C GLY A 330 -2.14 0.31 11.11
N GLY A 331 -2.77 1.45 10.89
CA GLY A 331 -4.07 1.79 11.50
C GLY A 331 -5.25 1.06 10.85
N THR A 332 -5.17 0.75 9.55
CA THR A 332 -6.29 0.23 8.75
C THR A 332 -6.08 -1.17 8.21
N SER A 333 -4.82 -1.53 7.91
CA SER A 333 -4.47 -2.77 7.22
C SER A 333 -3.24 -3.43 7.83
N CYS A 334 -3.06 -4.68 7.45
CA CYS A 334 -1.83 -5.43 7.62
C CYS A 334 -1.35 -5.87 6.23
N ASP A 335 -0.13 -5.50 5.89
CA ASP A 335 0.56 -5.90 4.68
C ASP A 335 1.59 -6.98 5.00
N VAL A 336 1.50 -8.12 4.29
CA VAL A 336 2.40 -9.26 4.48
C VAL A 336 3.20 -9.48 3.21
N LEU A 337 4.54 -9.55 3.36
CA LEU A 337 5.49 -9.83 2.29
C LEU A 337 6.36 -11.02 2.67
N LEU A 338 6.84 -11.75 1.66
CA LEU A 338 7.78 -12.85 1.83
C LEU A 338 9.07 -12.60 1.04
N MET A 339 10.20 -12.75 1.72
CA MET A 339 11.54 -12.77 1.15
C MET A 339 12.15 -14.14 1.40
N ALA A 340 12.55 -14.85 0.36
CA ALA A 340 13.17 -16.17 0.45
C ALA A 340 14.58 -16.14 -0.17
N GLY A 341 15.59 -16.51 0.61
CA GLY A 341 16.99 -16.47 0.15
C GLY A 341 17.45 -15.07 -0.30
N GLY A 342 16.91 -14.01 0.30
CA GLY A 342 17.23 -12.61 -0.03
C GLY A 342 16.45 -12.04 -1.22
N GLU A 343 15.57 -12.82 -1.85
CA GLU A 343 14.74 -12.38 -2.97
C GLU A 343 13.28 -12.23 -2.53
N VAL A 344 12.68 -11.08 -2.84
CA VAL A 344 11.27 -10.83 -2.54
C VAL A 344 10.39 -11.42 -3.63
N ALA A 345 9.31 -12.07 -3.23
CA ALA A 345 8.34 -12.63 -4.16
C ALA A 345 7.70 -11.54 -5.02
N THR A 346 7.59 -11.80 -6.32
CA THR A 346 6.98 -10.88 -7.30
C THR A 346 5.85 -11.57 -8.06
N ARG A 347 4.96 -10.76 -8.62
CA ARG A 347 3.86 -11.19 -9.49
C ARG A 347 3.80 -10.31 -10.73
N ASP A 348 3.22 -10.82 -11.81
CA ASP A 348 3.14 -10.09 -13.09
C ASP A 348 1.85 -9.26 -13.21
N ASP A 349 0.95 -9.36 -12.24
CA ASP A 349 -0.34 -8.71 -12.24
C ASP A 349 -0.80 -8.28 -10.84
N LEU A 350 -1.72 -7.33 -10.81
CA LEU A 350 -2.41 -6.85 -9.61
C LEU A 350 -3.92 -6.90 -9.82
N ASP A 351 -4.67 -7.08 -8.75
CA ASP A 351 -6.07 -6.69 -8.68
C ASP A 351 -6.21 -5.50 -7.75
N VAL A 352 -6.73 -4.39 -8.26
CA VAL A 352 -6.95 -3.17 -7.47
C VAL A 352 -8.39 -2.72 -7.66
N ALA A 353 -9.16 -2.70 -6.59
CA ALA A 353 -10.59 -2.36 -6.61
C ALA A 353 -11.43 -3.25 -7.55
N GLY A 354 -11.01 -4.51 -7.80
CA GLY A 354 -11.64 -5.44 -8.73
C GLY A 354 -11.31 -5.16 -10.20
N TYR A 355 -10.27 -4.37 -10.48
CA TYR A 355 -9.73 -4.15 -11.81
C TYR A 355 -8.39 -4.86 -11.96
N HIS A 356 -8.31 -5.69 -12.99
CA HIS A 356 -7.06 -6.37 -13.32
C HIS A 356 -6.05 -5.40 -13.94
N VAL A 357 -4.82 -5.45 -13.46
CA VAL A 357 -3.70 -4.62 -13.92
C VAL A 357 -2.48 -5.51 -14.16
N SER A 358 -2.07 -5.64 -15.40
CA SER A 358 -0.85 -6.37 -15.78
C SER A 358 0.36 -5.47 -15.68
N THR A 359 0.97 -5.43 -14.50
CA THR A 359 2.24 -4.74 -14.22
C THR A 359 3.04 -5.54 -13.22
N PRO A 360 4.38 -5.63 -13.38
CA PRO A 360 5.22 -6.28 -12.38
C PRO A 360 5.07 -5.62 -11.01
N ALA A 361 4.80 -6.41 -10.00
CA ALA A 361 4.59 -5.93 -8.65
C ALA A 361 5.22 -6.85 -7.61
N ILE A 362 5.51 -6.31 -6.44
CA ILE A 362 5.80 -7.12 -5.27
C ILE A 362 4.54 -7.89 -4.89
N ASP A 363 4.72 -9.16 -4.56
CA ASP A 363 3.64 -10.00 -4.10
C ASP A 363 3.32 -9.69 -2.64
N ILE A 364 2.34 -8.81 -2.45
CA ILE A 364 1.88 -8.34 -1.15
C ILE A 364 0.50 -8.89 -0.90
N HIS A 365 0.30 -9.48 0.28
CA HIS A 365 -1.02 -9.86 0.75
C HIS A 365 -1.51 -8.87 1.80
N THR A 366 -2.51 -8.10 1.44
CA THR A 366 -3.11 -7.08 2.33
C THR A 366 -4.42 -7.59 2.89
N ILE A 367 -4.57 -7.49 4.21
CA ILE A 367 -5.85 -7.76 4.90
C ILE A 367 -6.31 -6.54 5.68
N GLY A 368 -7.62 -6.38 5.85
CA GLY A 368 -8.25 -5.32 6.64
C GLY A 368 -8.13 -5.59 8.16
N ALA A 369 -6.91 -5.76 8.65
CA ALA A 369 -6.61 -6.04 10.07
C ALA A 369 -5.54 -5.07 10.58
N GLY A 370 -5.96 -3.87 10.99
CA GLY A 370 -5.10 -2.84 11.58
C GLY A 370 -5.53 -2.45 12.98
N GLY A 371 -4.83 -1.52 13.60
CA GLY A 371 -5.16 -1.03 14.94
C GLY A 371 -6.56 -0.42 15.06
N GLY A 372 -7.05 0.20 13.99
CA GLY A 372 -8.40 0.79 13.93
C GLY A 372 -9.49 -0.15 13.45
N THR A 373 -9.20 -1.44 13.26
CA THR A 373 -10.21 -2.43 12.84
C THR A 373 -11.29 -2.57 13.90
N ILE A 374 -12.56 -2.45 13.47
CA ILE A 374 -13.73 -2.45 14.36
C ILE A 374 -14.02 -3.88 14.80
N ALA A 375 -14.37 -4.03 16.07
CA ALA A 375 -14.86 -5.27 16.64
C ALA A 375 -16.33 -5.12 17.06
N GLY A 376 -17.06 -6.23 17.10
CA GLY A 376 -18.46 -6.24 17.52
C GLY A 376 -19.01 -7.65 17.64
N VAL A 377 -20.32 -7.74 17.83
CA VAL A 377 -21.06 -9.00 17.85
C VAL A 377 -22.09 -8.96 16.73
N ASP A 378 -22.09 -9.99 15.90
CA ASP A 378 -22.99 -10.10 14.77
C ASP A 378 -24.42 -10.55 15.18
N ASP A 379 -25.33 -10.59 14.21
CA ASP A 379 -26.73 -11.02 14.42
C ASP A 379 -26.84 -12.49 14.88
N ALA A 380 -25.80 -13.29 14.69
CA ALA A 380 -25.73 -14.68 15.18
C ALA A 380 -25.17 -14.78 16.61
N GLY A 381 -24.78 -13.66 17.22
CA GLY A 381 -24.19 -13.61 18.55
C GLY A 381 -22.72 -14.01 18.58
N MET A 382 -22.00 -13.90 17.45
CA MET A 382 -20.58 -14.23 17.35
C MET A 382 -19.72 -12.97 17.36
N LEU A 383 -18.59 -13.04 18.05
CA LEU A 383 -17.58 -11.99 18.00
C LEU A 383 -16.99 -11.89 16.58
N PHE A 384 -16.92 -10.68 16.05
CA PHE A 384 -16.20 -10.39 14.80
C PHE A 384 -15.16 -9.29 15.01
N VAL A 385 -14.12 -9.29 14.15
CA VAL A 385 -13.12 -8.21 14.04
C VAL A 385 -12.91 -7.95 12.55
N GLY A 386 -13.27 -6.74 12.11
CA GLY A 386 -13.18 -6.33 10.72
C GLY A 386 -14.25 -6.94 9.79
N PRO A 387 -14.08 -6.75 8.47
CA PRO A 387 -12.99 -6.03 7.80
C PRO A 387 -13.07 -4.50 7.91
N GLU A 388 -14.14 -3.95 8.44
CA GLU A 388 -14.34 -2.50 8.55
C GLU A 388 -13.40 -1.88 9.59
N GLY A 389 -12.92 -0.67 9.29
CA GLY A 389 -12.06 0.10 10.19
C GLY A 389 -12.67 1.46 10.54
N ALA A 390 -12.36 1.96 11.73
CA ALA A 390 -12.80 3.27 12.21
C ALA A 390 -12.10 4.45 11.51
N GLY A 391 -11.12 4.19 10.66
CA GLY A 391 -10.33 5.22 9.99
C GLY A 391 -9.51 6.08 10.96
N ALA A 392 -9.15 7.28 10.50
CA ALA A 392 -8.46 8.28 11.31
C ALA A 392 -9.43 9.27 11.98
N ASP A 393 -10.60 9.44 11.39
CA ASP A 393 -11.69 10.31 11.83
C ASP A 393 -13.03 9.57 11.60
N PRO A 394 -13.78 9.29 12.66
CA PRO A 394 -13.52 9.63 14.08
C PRO A 394 -12.41 8.79 14.73
N GLY A 395 -12.01 7.65 14.16
CA GLY A 395 -10.97 6.76 14.69
C GLY A 395 -11.44 5.88 15.85
N PRO A 396 -10.52 5.14 16.50
CA PRO A 396 -10.75 4.38 17.71
C PRO A 396 -11.42 5.19 18.82
N ALA A 397 -12.25 4.54 19.64
CA ALA A 397 -12.96 5.20 20.74
C ALA A 397 -11.99 5.91 21.69
N CYS A 398 -10.84 5.31 21.96
CA CYS A 398 -9.81 5.89 22.83
C CYS A 398 -9.13 7.15 22.29
N TYR A 399 -9.34 7.52 21.02
CA TYR A 399 -8.76 8.76 20.47
C TYR A 399 -9.54 10.03 20.91
N GLY A 400 -10.74 9.87 21.48
CA GLY A 400 -11.55 10.99 21.97
C GLY A 400 -12.03 11.95 20.88
N ARG A 401 -12.10 11.47 19.60
CA ARG A 401 -12.51 12.27 18.43
C ARG A 401 -13.94 12.00 17.99
N GLY A 402 -14.74 11.32 18.82
CA GLY A 402 -16.13 10.99 18.53
C GLY A 402 -16.35 9.55 18.07
N GLY A 403 -15.30 8.72 17.97
CA GLY A 403 -15.45 7.28 17.77
C GLY A 403 -16.13 6.63 18.97
N THR A 404 -17.11 5.74 18.70
CA THR A 404 -17.89 5.03 19.73
C THR A 404 -17.77 3.53 19.61
N LEU A 405 -17.29 3.02 18.47
CA LEU A 405 -17.13 1.59 18.23
C LEU A 405 -15.77 1.10 18.75
N PRO A 406 -15.73 -0.11 19.36
CA PRO A 406 -14.47 -0.67 19.84
C PRO A 406 -13.59 -1.12 18.69
N THR A 407 -12.28 -0.92 18.86
CA THR A 407 -11.27 -1.32 17.88
C THR A 407 -10.18 -2.18 18.53
N VAL A 408 -9.29 -2.73 17.70
CA VAL A 408 -8.10 -3.45 18.16
C VAL A 408 -7.22 -2.57 19.06
N THR A 409 -7.10 -1.25 18.75
CA THR A 409 -6.37 -0.29 19.59
C THR A 409 -7.01 -0.15 20.98
N ASP A 410 -8.35 -0.07 21.06
CA ASP A 410 -9.08 -0.01 22.33
C ASP A 410 -8.85 -1.26 23.16
N ALA A 411 -8.86 -2.44 22.51
CA ALA A 411 -8.57 -3.71 23.18
C ALA A 411 -7.14 -3.77 23.74
N HIS A 412 -6.14 -3.31 22.99
CA HIS A 412 -4.76 -3.21 23.50
C HIS A 412 -4.63 -2.27 24.68
N LEU A 413 -5.37 -1.15 24.68
CA LEU A 413 -5.38 -0.18 25.77
C LEU A 413 -5.99 -0.78 27.04
N VAL A 414 -7.15 -1.46 26.93
CA VAL A 414 -7.83 -2.13 28.04
C VAL A 414 -6.98 -3.25 28.63
N LEU A 415 -6.26 -3.99 27.79
CA LEU A 415 -5.34 -5.05 28.24
C LEU A 415 -4.00 -4.52 28.80
N GLY A 416 -3.79 -3.19 28.80
CA GLY A 416 -2.55 -2.57 29.29
C GLY A 416 -1.32 -2.79 28.39
N ARG A 417 -1.51 -3.26 27.18
CA ARG A 417 -0.44 -3.36 26.14
C ARG A 417 -0.07 -1.97 25.60
N LEU A 418 -1.02 -1.04 25.59
CA LEU A 418 -0.81 0.40 25.38
C LEU A 418 -0.98 1.15 26.71
N ARG A 419 -0.28 2.26 26.87
CA ARG A 419 -0.41 3.12 28.06
C ARG A 419 -1.44 4.22 27.81
N PRO A 420 -2.35 4.49 28.79
CA PRO A 420 -3.22 5.66 28.73
C PRO A 420 -2.40 6.97 28.70
N GLY A 421 -3.00 8.02 28.15
CA GLY A 421 -2.38 9.33 28.04
C GLY A 421 -1.62 9.54 26.74
N LYS A 422 -0.65 10.45 26.73
CA LYS A 422 0.02 10.89 25.51
C LYS A 422 0.80 9.79 24.80
N SER A 423 0.48 9.57 23.54
CA SER A 423 1.08 8.59 22.64
C SER A 423 1.45 9.25 21.30
N ALA A 424 2.13 8.52 20.42
CA ALA A 424 2.53 8.96 19.08
C ALA A 424 3.23 10.34 19.09
N GLY A 425 4.29 10.47 19.88
CA GLY A 425 5.03 11.73 19.98
C GLY A 425 4.24 12.88 20.64
N GLY A 426 3.17 12.57 21.38
CA GLY A 426 2.34 13.55 22.08
C GLY A 426 1.18 14.11 21.25
N THR A 427 0.93 13.55 20.07
CA THR A 427 -0.16 13.97 19.16
C THR A 427 -1.51 13.34 19.50
N LEU A 428 -1.51 12.22 20.22
CA LEU A 428 -2.70 11.50 20.67
C LEU A 428 -2.69 11.41 22.20
N ASP A 429 -3.88 11.55 22.82
CA ASP A 429 -4.11 11.34 24.25
C ASP A 429 -5.11 10.19 24.39
N LEU A 430 -4.65 9.00 24.79
CA LEU A 430 -5.43 7.77 24.79
C LEU A 430 -6.31 7.69 26.03
N ASP A 431 -7.63 7.65 25.82
CA ASP A 431 -8.68 7.58 26.83
C ASP A 431 -9.07 6.13 27.13
N LEU A 432 -8.66 5.62 28.29
CA LEU A 432 -8.96 4.27 28.75
C LEU A 432 -10.46 4.09 29.08
N ASP A 433 -11.12 5.12 29.60
CA ASP A 433 -12.53 5.04 29.98
C ASP A 433 -13.40 4.93 28.71
N ALA A 434 -13.08 5.69 27.67
CA ALA A 434 -13.74 5.60 26.36
C ALA A 434 -13.57 4.21 25.73
N ALA A 435 -12.34 3.66 25.72
CA ALA A 435 -12.07 2.30 25.23
C ALA A 435 -12.87 1.24 26.01
N THR A 436 -12.88 1.36 27.35
CA THR A 436 -13.59 0.44 28.25
C THR A 436 -15.09 0.47 27.99
N ALA A 437 -15.67 1.68 27.85
CA ALA A 437 -17.09 1.86 27.57
C ALA A 437 -17.50 1.25 26.23
N ALA A 438 -16.72 1.50 25.17
CA ALA A 438 -16.98 0.95 23.83
C ALA A 438 -16.95 -0.60 23.84
N ILE A 439 -15.93 -1.22 24.43
CA ILE A 439 -15.87 -2.69 24.53
C ILE A 439 -16.97 -3.24 25.41
N GLN A 440 -17.32 -2.57 26.51
CA GLN A 440 -18.40 -2.96 27.40
C GLN A 440 -19.73 -3.00 26.66
N GLU A 441 -20.07 -1.96 25.91
CA GLU A 441 -21.37 -1.79 25.24
C GLU A 441 -21.52 -2.75 24.06
N HIS A 442 -20.50 -2.81 23.19
CA HIS A 442 -20.63 -3.49 21.89
C HIS A 442 -20.15 -4.94 21.87
N VAL A 443 -19.40 -5.39 22.89
CA VAL A 443 -18.88 -6.76 22.93
C VAL A 443 -19.18 -7.47 24.23
N ALA A 444 -18.78 -6.90 25.39
CA ALA A 444 -18.84 -7.59 26.66
C ALA A 444 -20.28 -7.88 27.11
N LEU A 445 -21.17 -6.90 27.07
CA LEU A 445 -22.60 -7.05 27.41
C LEU A 445 -23.32 -8.02 26.48
N PRO A 446 -23.22 -7.90 25.12
CA PRO A 446 -23.86 -8.85 24.22
C PRO A 446 -23.42 -10.30 24.42
N LEU A 447 -22.15 -10.54 24.76
CA LEU A 447 -21.58 -11.88 24.96
C LEU A 447 -21.66 -12.36 26.41
N GLY A 448 -22.09 -11.50 27.35
CA GLY A 448 -22.19 -11.86 28.78
C GLY A 448 -20.84 -12.14 29.45
N MET A 449 -19.78 -11.47 29.04
CA MET A 449 -18.42 -11.65 29.55
C MET A 449 -17.85 -10.37 30.20
N SER A 450 -16.69 -10.47 30.85
CA SER A 450 -16.00 -9.28 31.37
C SER A 450 -15.41 -8.45 30.22
N VAL A 451 -15.21 -7.14 30.45
CA VAL A 451 -14.55 -6.26 29.47
C VAL A 451 -13.14 -6.74 29.12
N HIS A 452 -12.42 -7.25 30.11
CA HIS A 452 -11.08 -7.78 29.92
C HIS A 452 -11.08 -9.04 29.03
N ASP A 453 -12.03 -9.97 29.25
CA ASP A 453 -12.17 -11.18 28.42
C ASP A 453 -12.64 -10.83 27.00
N ALA A 454 -13.52 -9.84 26.86
CA ALA A 454 -13.93 -9.30 25.55
C ALA A 454 -12.76 -8.69 24.80
N ALA A 455 -11.95 -7.86 25.46
CA ALA A 455 -10.73 -7.30 24.87
C ALA A 455 -9.73 -8.39 24.47
N ALA A 456 -9.54 -9.42 25.32
CA ALA A 456 -8.67 -10.56 25.01
C ALA A 456 -9.17 -11.33 23.77
N GLY A 457 -10.49 -11.57 23.67
CA GLY A 457 -11.11 -12.23 22.52
C GLY A 457 -10.94 -11.43 21.21
N ILE A 458 -11.05 -10.10 21.25
CA ILE A 458 -10.77 -9.24 20.09
C ILE A 458 -9.33 -9.44 19.62
N ILE A 459 -8.36 -9.43 20.52
CA ILE A 459 -6.95 -9.59 20.16
C ILE A 459 -6.69 -11.01 19.64
N GLU A 460 -7.24 -12.04 20.27
CA GLU A 460 -7.07 -13.43 19.82
C GLU A 460 -7.61 -13.62 18.40
N LEU A 461 -8.80 -13.10 18.10
CA LEU A 461 -9.38 -13.19 16.76
C LEU A 461 -8.56 -12.40 15.73
N THR A 462 -8.05 -11.22 16.11
CA THR A 462 -7.12 -10.44 15.26
C THR A 462 -5.87 -11.26 14.95
N GLU A 463 -5.25 -11.89 15.97
CA GLU A 463 -4.05 -12.70 15.81
C GLU A 463 -4.31 -13.93 14.91
N GLN A 464 -5.51 -14.53 14.95
CA GLN A 464 -5.89 -15.60 14.01
C GLN A 464 -5.99 -15.10 12.57
N HIS A 465 -6.55 -13.89 12.32
CA HIS A 465 -6.56 -13.29 10.98
C HIS A 465 -5.15 -13.02 10.46
N LEU A 466 -4.26 -12.53 11.32
CA LEU A 466 -2.85 -12.29 10.98
C LEU A 466 -2.11 -13.60 10.67
N LEU A 467 -2.34 -14.66 11.46
CA LEU A 467 -1.81 -16.00 11.19
C LEU A 467 -2.23 -16.49 9.81
N SER A 468 -3.54 -16.42 9.49
CA SER A 468 -4.05 -16.84 8.19
C SER A 468 -3.47 -16.03 7.03
N ALA A 469 -3.24 -14.72 7.22
CA ALA A 469 -2.61 -13.89 6.20
C ALA A 469 -1.16 -14.31 5.92
N VAL A 470 -0.39 -14.65 6.96
CA VAL A 470 0.98 -15.13 6.80
C VAL A 470 1.01 -16.53 6.20
N GLU A 471 0.09 -17.41 6.58
CA GLU A 471 -0.06 -18.75 6.00
C GLU A 471 -0.34 -18.69 4.51
N HIS A 472 -1.20 -17.76 4.09
CA HIS A 472 -1.53 -17.54 2.67
C HIS A 472 -0.29 -17.21 1.83
N ILE A 473 0.58 -16.32 2.29
CA ILE A 473 1.77 -15.91 1.52
C ILE A 473 2.95 -16.88 1.69
N SER A 474 2.89 -17.78 2.66
CA SER A 474 3.97 -18.73 2.96
C SER A 474 3.56 -20.18 2.66
N ILE A 475 2.74 -20.79 3.49
CA ILE A 475 2.40 -22.23 3.42
C ILE A 475 1.71 -22.57 2.10
N GLU A 476 0.73 -21.78 1.67
CA GLU A 476 0.01 -22.01 0.41
C GLU A 476 0.92 -21.87 -0.82
N ARG A 477 2.07 -21.20 -0.67
CA ARG A 477 3.09 -21.05 -1.71
C ARG A 477 4.28 -22.01 -1.56
N GLY A 478 4.17 -22.97 -0.64
CA GLY A 478 5.16 -24.02 -0.43
C GLY A 478 6.33 -23.65 0.48
N HIS A 479 6.23 -22.52 1.19
CA HIS A 479 7.24 -22.10 2.16
C HIS A 479 6.83 -22.49 3.59
N SER A 480 7.78 -22.98 4.39
CA SER A 480 7.56 -23.29 5.82
C SER A 480 7.95 -22.09 6.68
N PRO A 481 7.01 -21.44 7.40
CA PRO A 481 7.32 -20.27 8.25
C PRO A 481 8.39 -20.57 9.32
N ARG A 482 8.60 -21.84 9.67
CA ARG A 482 9.63 -22.25 10.64
C ARG A 482 11.05 -21.94 10.19
N ARG A 483 11.25 -21.74 8.88
CA ARG A 483 12.53 -21.38 8.27
C ARG A 483 12.69 -19.87 8.08
N PHE A 484 11.76 -19.08 8.59
CA PHE A 484 11.72 -17.64 8.38
C PHE A 484 11.79 -16.90 9.72
N THR A 485 12.39 -15.72 9.68
CA THR A 485 12.25 -14.71 10.73
C THR A 485 11.01 -13.88 10.44
N LEU A 486 10.11 -13.74 11.42
CA LEU A 486 8.99 -12.81 11.33
C LEU A 486 9.48 -11.40 11.67
N VAL A 487 9.35 -10.46 10.73
CA VAL A 487 9.58 -9.03 10.94
C VAL A 487 8.25 -8.39 11.29
N ALA A 488 8.09 -7.93 12.53
CA ALA A 488 6.87 -7.29 13.00
C ALA A 488 7.06 -5.77 13.00
N ALA A 489 6.55 -5.10 11.96
CA ALA A 489 6.71 -3.69 11.68
C ALA A 489 5.37 -2.92 11.70
N GLY A 490 5.45 -1.59 11.56
CA GLY A 490 4.29 -0.71 11.66
C GLY A 490 3.84 -0.47 13.08
N GLY A 491 2.97 0.52 13.29
CA GLY A 491 2.59 1.00 14.62
C GLY A 491 1.92 -0.04 15.53
N ALA A 492 1.29 -1.08 14.98
CA ALA A 492 0.64 -2.15 15.74
C ALA A 492 1.39 -3.49 15.68
N GLY A 493 2.27 -3.69 14.68
CA GLY A 493 2.99 -4.95 14.46
C GLY A 493 3.72 -5.49 15.70
N PRO A 494 4.49 -4.69 16.44
CA PRO A 494 5.20 -5.14 17.65
C PRO A 494 4.30 -5.76 18.72
N MET A 495 3.03 -5.35 18.81
CA MET A 495 2.08 -5.87 19.81
C MET A 495 1.59 -7.29 19.49
N HIS A 496 1.65 -7.70 18.24
CA HIS A 496 1.18 -9.00 17.75
C HIS A 496 2.33 -9.97 17.39
N GLY A 497 3.52 -9.41 17.12
CA GLY A 497 4.63 -10.17 16.54
C GLY A 497 5.01 -11.43 17.30
N ALA A 498 5.05 -11.39 18.65
CA ALA A 498 5.39 -12.54 19.47
C ALA A 498 4.34 -13.67 19.40
N ALA A 499 3.04 -13.32 19.43
CA ALA A 499 1.95 -14.29 19.35
C ALA A 499 1.88 -14.94 17.97
N VAL A 500 1.94 -14.12 16.91
CA VAL A 500 1.91 -14.59 15.52
C VAL A 500 3.15 -15.44 15.21
N GLY A 501 4.35 -15.00 15.58
CA GLY A 501 5.58 -15.76 15.37
C GLY A 501 5.58 -17.11 16.09
N ALA A 502 5.07 -17.17 17.33
CA ALA A 502 4.90 -18.41 18.07
C ALA A 502 3.86 -19.33 17.41
N GLY A 503 2.71 -18.79 16.96
CA GLY A 503 1.66 -19.56 16.29
C GLY A 503 2.14 -20.18 14.98
N LEU A 504 2.95 -19.47 14.19
CA LEU A 504 3.57 -19.95 12.95
C LEU A 504 4.75 -20.90 13.20
N GLY A 505 5.31 -20.88 14.42
CA GLY A 505 6.53 -21.59 14.76
C GLY A 505 7.79 -21.01 14.13
N CYS A 506 7.78 -19.70 13.81
CA CYS A 506 8.97 -18.99 13.35
C CYS A 506 10.11 -19.15 14.38
N HIS A 507 11.34 -19.32 13.90
CA HIS A 507 12.47 -19.52 14.82
C HIS A 507 12.81 -18.24 15.60
N GLN A 508 12.52 -17.07 15.05
CA GLN A 508 12.67 -15.78 15.74
C GLN A 508 11.70 -14.72 15.22
N VAL A 509 11.52 -13.67 16.02
CA VAL A 509 10.76 -12.47 15.67
C VAL A 509 11.70 -11.27 15.79
N TYR A 510 11.79 -10.49 14.72
CA TYR A 510 12.53 -9.25 14.69
C TYR A 510 11.56 -8.06 14.73
N VAL A 511 11.77 -7.15 15.66
CA VAL A 511 11.03 -5.89 15.76
C VAL A 511 12.00 -4.76 15.44
N PRO A 512 11.80 -4.02 14.34
CA PRO A 512 12.63 -2.87 14.01
C PRO A 512 12.57 -1.82 15.13
N ARG A 513 13.68 -1.10 15.33
CA ARG A 513 13.77 -0.07 16.39
C ARG A 513 12.74 1.05 16.21
N ASP A 514 12.45 1.38 14.96
CA ASP A 514 11.59 2.51 14.57
C ASP A 514 10.26 2.02 13.97
N ALA A 515 9.82 0.83 14.41
CA ALA A 515 8.56 0.22 14.01
C ALA A 515 7.33 0.98 14.55
#